data_ce69a06903a77f2253fa9fd75a9f5bce
#
_entry.id   ce69a06903a77f2253fa9fd75a9f5bce
#
_cell.length_a   1.000
_cell.length_b   1.000
_cell.length_c   1.000
_cell.angle_alpha   90.00
_cell.angle_beta   90.00
_cell.angle_gamma   90.00
#
_symmetry.space_group_name_H-M   'P 1'
#
loop_
_entity.id
_entity.type
_entity.pdbx_description
1 polymer ?
#
loop_
_entity_poly.entity_id
_entity_poly.type
_entity_poly.pdbx_seq_one_letter_code
_entity_poly.pdbx_strand_id
1 'polypeptide(L)'
;TTGTMFPALFVTIACGAISGFHSLVSSGTTAKQINSEKDARPIGYGAMLIECVVAVVSICAVGYVWKDASAAESAFKSPTVVFATGISQMLGSFTNTKLQSIMYQMLVLAVSVFCLTSLDTATRLARYMFQEFWLEKGQTSKDATGYKKVLTNPYFATGITVVMGILLGMTGYTKIWPLFGAANQLLAA
;
A
#
# COMPACT_ATOMS: atom_id res chain seq x y z
N THR A 1 20.28 -5.53 -19.30
CA THR A 1 20.03 -6.47 -18.20
C THR A 1 20.80 -7.74 -18.46
N THR A 2 21.82 -8.02 -17.67
CA THR A 2 22.74 -9.15 -17.82
C THR A 2 22.26 -10.41 -17.07
N GLY A 3 20.99 -10.51 -16.71
CA GLY A 3 20.43 -11.63 -15.96
C GLY A 3 19.21 -12.27 -16.64
N THR A 4 18.95 -13.52 -16.31
CA THR A 4 17.75 -14.23 -16.74
C THR A 4 16.51 -13.56 -16.14
N MET A 5 15.53 -13.22 -16.97
CA MET A 5 14.28 -12.56 -16.51
C MET A 5 13.46 -13.49 -15.62
N PHE A 6 13.47 -14.78 -15.89
CA PHE A 6 12.83 -15.80 -15.09
C PHE A 6 13.88 -16.53 -14.22
N PRO A 7 13.62 -16.80 -12.91
CA PRO A 7 12.38 -16.54 -12.18
C PRO A 7 12.30 -15.17 -11.50
N ALA A 8 13.39 -14.42 -11.39
CA ALA A 8 13.47 -13.22 -10.53
C ALA A 8 12.45 -12.12 -10.91
N LEU A 9 12.34 -11.79 -12.20
CA LEU A 9 11.37 -10.78 -12.66
C LEU A 9 9.93 -11.26 -12.44
N PHE A 10 9.66 -12.54 -12.69
CA PHE A 10 8.34 -13.13 -12.47
C PHE A 10 7.91 -13.02 -11.00
N VAL A 11 8.80 -13.39 -10.08
CA VAL A 11 8.53 -13.30 -8.63
C VAL A 11 8.30 -11.85 -8.20
N THR A 12 9.03 -10.90 -8.76
CA THR A 12 8.85 -9.46 -8.47
C THR A 12 7.48 -8.96 -8.93
N ILE A 13 7.03 -9.36 -10.11
CA ILE A 13 5.69 -9.01 -10.62
C ILE A 13 4.60 -9.71 -9.80
N ALA A 14 4.78 -11.00 -9.50
CA ALA A 14 3.86 -11.78 -8.70
C ALA A 14 3.72 -11.23 -7.26
N CYS A 15 4.79 -10.68 -6.69
CA CYS A 15 4.77 -10.00 -5.40
C CYS A 15 3.78 -8.82 -5.37
N GLY A 16 3.67 -8.06 -6.47
CA GLY A 16 2.67 -7.00 -6.61
C GLY A 16 1.24 -7.52 -6.73
N ALA A 17 1.05 -8.66 -7.40
CA ALA A 17 -0.25 -9.28 -7.60
C ALA A 17 -0.75 -10.02 -6.35
N ILE A 18 0.15 -10.67 -5.60
CA ILE A 18 -0.15 -11.45 -4.40
C ILE A 18 0.33 -10.68 -3.16
N SER A 19 -0.35 -9.59 -2.83
CA SER A 19 -0.01 -8.80 -1.65
C SER A 19 -0.56 -9.44 -0.38
N GLY A 20 0.31 -9.87 0.52
CA GLY A 20 -0.07 -10.38 1.83
C GLY A 20 -0.81 -9.34 2.68
N PHE A 21 -0.44 -8.06 2.56
CA PHE A 21 -1.12 -6.96 3.25
C PHE A 21 -2.58 -6.82 2.80
N HIS A 22 -2.86 -6.81 1.51
CA HIS A 22 -4.23 -6.70 1.00
C HIS A 22 -5.09 -7.92 1.35
N SER A 23 -4.50 -9.10 1.42
CA SER A 23 -5.16 -10.31 1.91
C SER A 23 -5.61 -10.16 3.36
N LEU A 24 -4.74 -9.65 4.23
CA LEU A 24 -5.05 -9.38 5.64
C LEU A 24 -6.09 -8.26 5.80
N VAL A 25 -6.02 -7.21 4.99
CA VAL A 25 -7.02 -6.13 4.96
C VAL A 25 -8.38 -6.66 4.55
N SER A 26 -8.43 -7.49 3.53
CA SER A 26 -9.68 -8.08 3.02
C SER A 26 -10.39 -8.90 4.11
N SER A 27 -9.69 -9.80 4.77
CA SER A 27 -10.25 -10.66 5.82
C SER A 27 -10.44 -9.95 7.16
N GLY A 28 -9.52 -9.07 7.55
CA GLY A 28 -9.49 -8.44 8.88
C GLY A 28 -10.37 -7.21 9.02
N THR A 29 -10.52 -6.41 7.96
CA THR A 29 -11.25 -5.14 7.99
C THR A 29 -12.39 -5.08 7.01
N THR A 30 -12.14 -5.31 5.72
CA THR A 30 -13.13 -5.10 4.65
C THR A 30 -14.34 -6.04 4.82
N ALA A 31 -14.10 -7.30 5.11
CA ALA A 31 -15.16 -8.29 5.33
C ALA A 31 -16.10 -7.90 6.49
N LYS A 32 -15.61 -7.17 7.49
CA LYS A 32 -16.38 -6.69 8.63
C LYS A 32 -17.14 -5.38 8.35
N GLN A 33 -16.81 -4.69 7.28
CA GLN A 33 -17.40 -3.40 6.91
C GLN A 33 -18.48 -3.51 5.82
N ILE A 34 -18.49 -4.62 5.07
CA ILE A 34 -19.47 -4.88 4.04
C ILE A 34 -20.83 -5.11 4.71
N ASN A 35 -21.84 -4.34 4.30
CA ASN A 35 -23.19 -4.40 4.85
C ASN A 35 -24.04 -5.52 4.24
N SER A 36 -23.75 -5.92 3.01
CA SER A 36 -24.49 -6.97 2.28
C SER A 36 -23.53 -7.83 1.45
N GLU A 37 -23.79 -9.12 1.39
CA GLU A 37 -23.03 -10.06 0.54
C GLU A 37 -23.09 -9.67 -0.96
N LYS A 38 -24.17 -9.01 -1.39
CA LYS A 38 -24.32 -8.54 -2.77
C LYS A 38 -23.28 -7.49 -3.14
N ASP A 39 -22.82 -6.71 -2.15
CA ASP A 39 -21.84 -5.64 -2.34
C ASP A 39 -20.40 -6.17 -2.42
N ALA A 40 -20.17 -7.42 -1.98
CA ALA A 40 -18.85 -8.04 -2.01
C ALA A 40 -18.28 -8.13 -3.45
N ARG A 41 -19.12 -8.49 -4.42
CA ARG A 41 -18.69 -8.61 -5.81
C ARG A 41 -18.35 -7.26 -6.47
N PRO A 42 -19.19 -6.22 -6.44
CA PRO A 42 -18.84 -4.92 -7.03
C PRO A 42 -17.66 -4.26 -6.30
N ILE A 43 -17.55 -4.39 -4.97
CA ILE A 43 -16.44 -3.82 -4.21
C ILE A 43 -15.13 -4.57 -4.51
N GLY A 44 -15.10 -5.89 -4.37
CA GLY A 44 -13.87 -6.67 -4.58
C GLY A 44 -13.45 -6.71 -6.05
N TYR A 45 -14.31 -7.20 -6.93
CA TYR A 45 -14.00 -7.36 -8.34
C TYR A 45 -13.92 -6.03 -9.09
N GLY A 46 -14.83 -5.08 -8.77
CA GLY A 46 -14.81 -3.75 -9.37
C GLY A 46 -13.56 -2.96 -9.01
N ALA A 47 -13.13 -2.99 -7.74
CA ALA A 47 -11.88 -2.35 -7.32
C ALA A 47 -10.66 -2.97 -8.00
N MET A 48 -10.61 -4.31 -8.14
CA MET A 48 -9.54 -5.01 -8.83
C MET A 48 -9.43 -4.58 -10.30
N LEU A 49 -10.54 -4.39 -11.01
CA LEU A 49 -10.51 -3.92 -12.40
C LEU A 49 -9.98 -2.50 -12.52
N ILE A 50 -10.37 -1.61 -11.61
CA ILE A 50 -9.84 -0.24 -11.56
C ILE A 50 -8.33 -0.26 -11.28
N GLU A 51 -7.89 -1.09 -10.36
CA GLU A 51 -6.47 -1.27 -10.06
C GLU A 51 -5.67 -1.76 -11.26
N CYS A 52 -6.20 -2.71 -12.04
CA CYS A 52 -5.58 -3.16 -13.28
C CYS A 52 -5.39 -2.01 -14.29
N VAL A 53 -6.39 -1.14 -14.45
CA VAL A 53 -6.28 0.04 -15.32
C VAL A 53 -5.19 0.99 -14.81
N VAL A 54 -5.16 1.27 -13.51
CA VAL A 54 -4.13 2.13 -12.91
C VAL A 54 -2.74 1.52 -13.08
N ALA A 55 -2.60 0.20 -12.97
CA ALA A 55 -1.32 -0.50 -13.20
C ALA A 55 -0.83 -0.32 -14.64
N VAL A 56 -1.71 -0.46 -15.63
CA VAL A 56 -1.35 -0.22 -17.05
C VAL A 56 -0.93 1.22 -17.27
N VAL A 57 -1.67 2.18 -16.74
CA VAL A 57 -1.32 3.62 -16.83
C VAL A 57 0.04 3.88 -16.17
N SER A 58 0.33 3.24 -15.03
CA SER A 58 1.60 3.37 -14.33
C SER A 58 2.77 2.85 -15.15
N ILE A 59 2.62 1.72 -15.84
CA ILE A 59 3.65 1.17 -16.76
C ILE A 59 3.88 2.12 -17.92
N CYS A 60 2.83 2.68 -18.51
CA CYS A 60 2.95 3.67 -19.58
C CYS A 60 3.68 4.93 -19.09
N ALA A 61 3.36 5.43 -17.91
CA ALA A 61 4.02 6.60 -17.32
C ALA A 61 5.51 6.37 -17.08
N VAL A 62 5.88 5.22 -16.52
CA VAL A 62 7.30 4.83 -16.35
C VAL A 62 8.01 4.73 -17.68
N GLY A 63 7.41 4.06 -18.68
CA GLY A 63 7.97 3.94 -20.01
C GLY A 63 8.18 5.29 -20.73
N TYR A 64 7.31 6.26 -20.46
CA TYR A 64 7.45 7.61 -21.01
C TYR A 64 8.61 8.38 -20.39
N VAL A 65 8.75 8.35 -19.07
CA VAL A 65 9.86 9.01 -18.33
C VAL A 65 11.21 8.36 -18.68
N TRP A 66 11.22 7.06 -18.99
CA TRP A 66 12.44 6.31 -19.32
C TRP A 66 13.12 6.75 -20.62
N LYS A 67 12.45 7.52 -21.47
CA LYS A 67 13.07 8.06 -22.69
C LYS A 67 14.24 9.01 -22.40
N ASP A 68 14.20 9.69 -21.25
CA ASP A 68 15.25 10.61 -20.82
C ASP A 68 16.07 9.96 -19.70
N ALA A 69 17.28 9.47 -20.02
CA ALA A 69 18.14 8.75 -19.07
C ALA A 69 18.47 9.56 -17.81
N SER A 70 18.60 10.89 -17.94
CA SER A 70 18.83 11.78 -16.80
C SER A 70 17.61 11.93 -15.88
N ALA A 71 16.40 11.90 -16.44
CA ALA A 71 15.16 11.90 -15.69
C ALA A 71 14.92 10.55 -15.01
N ALA A 72 15.32 9.45 -15.62
CA ALA A 72 15.20 8.11 -15.06
C ALA A 72 16.01 7.94 -13.76
N GLU A 73 17.24 8.47 -13.69
CA GLU A 73 18.09 8.35 -12.50
C GLU A 73 17.54 9.10 -11.30
N SER A 74 16.97 10.30 -11.49
CA SER A 74 16.28 11.04 -10.43
C SER A 74 14.94 10.40 -10.04
N ALA A 75 14.29 9.75 -10.99
CA ALA A 75 13.01 9.11 -10.84
C ALA A 75 13.07 7.86 -9.93
N PHE A 76 14.16 7.09 -9.95
CA PHE A 76 14.34 5.94 -9.06
C PHE A 76 14.34 6.28 -7.57
N LYS A 77 14.59 7.54 -7.21
CA LYS A 77 14.58 7.99 -5.81
C LYS A 77 13.16 8.16 -5.24
N SER A 78 12.16 8.38 -6.10
CA SER A 78 10.78 8.63 -5.65
C SER A 78 9.75 8.12 -6.66
N PRO A 79 9.17 6.93 -6.46
CA PRO A 79 8.17 6.34 -7.36
C PRO A 79 6.96 7.25 -7.61
N THR A 80 6.54 8.01 -6.59
CA THR A 80 5.42 8.96 -6.68
C THR A 80 5.69 10.06 -7.70
N VAL A 81 6.92 10.58 -7.71
CA VAL A 81 7.35 11.63 -8.65
C VAL A 81 7.36 11.10 -10.08
N VAL A 82 7.85 9.87 -10.29
CA VAL A 82 7.84 9.22 -11.61
C VAL A 82 6.43 9.12 -12.16
N PHE A 83 5.52 8.59 -11.35
CA PHE A 83 4.11 8.41 -11.73
C PHE A 83 3.46 9.75 -12.09
N ALA A 84 3.58 10.75 -11.21
CA ALA A 84 2.98 12.05 -11.42
C ALA A 84 3.60 12.79 -12.62
N THR A 85 4.92 12.75 -12.77
CA THR A 85 5.64 13.38 -13.89
C THR A 85 5.30 12.70 -15.21
N GLY A 86 5.34 11.37 -15.25
CA GLY A 86 5.03 10.60 -16.46
C GLY A 86 3.63 10.90 -16.99
N ILE A 87 2.61 10.81 -16.14
CA ILE A 87 1.23 11.08 -16.55
C ILE A 87 1.05 12.55 -16.94
N SER A 88 1.59 13.49 -16.16
CA SER A 88 1.44 14.91 -16.44
C SER A 88 2.12 15.31 -17.76
N GLN A 89 3.26 14.71 -18.09
CA GLN A 89 3.95 14.95 -19.36
C GLN A 89 3.25 14.29 -20.55
N MET A 90 2.72 13.07 -20.38
CA MET A 90 1.92 12.41 -21.42
C MET A 90 0.69 13.25 -21.77
N LEU A 91 0.00 13.78 -20.80
CA LEU A 91 -1.16 14.65 -21.00
C LEU A 91 -0.75 16.06 -21.46
N GLY A 92 0.39 16.55 -21.00
CA GLY A 92 0.92 17.87 -21.33
C GLY A 92 1.36 18.02 -22.78
N SER A 93 1.66 16.92 -23.48
CA SER A 93 1.94 16.94 -24.92
C SER A 93 0.70 17.35 -25.75
N PHE A 94 -0.50 17.26 -25.17
CA PHE A 94 -1.78 17.65 -25.79
C PHE A 94 -2.34 18.96 -25.22
N THR A 95 -1.70 19.58 -24.20
CA THR A 95 -2.35 20.62 -23.39
C THR A 95 -1.32 21.70 -22.96
N ASN A 96 -1.84 22.86 -22.52
CA ASN A 96 -1.06 24.00 -22.04
C ASN A 96 -0.26 23.69 -20.76
N THR A 97 0.92 24.32 -20.60
CA THR A 97 1.86 24.17 -19.47
C THR A 97 1.21 24.40 -18.09
N LYS A 98 0.21 25.30 -18.01
CA LYS A 98 -0.53 25.54 -16.76
C LYS A 98 -1.36 24.32 -16.33
N LEU A 99 -2.02 23.65 -17.29
CA LEU A 99 -2.82 22.47 -16.98
C LEU A 99 -1.94 21.30 -16.61
N GLN A 100 -0.77 21.15 -17.21
CA GLN A 100 0.23 20.17 -16.83
C GLN A 100 0.65 20.30 -15.35
N SER A 101 0.91 21.52 -14.88
CA SER A 101 1.26 21.79 -13.48
C SER A 101 0.11 21.42 -12.52
N ILE A 102 -1.11 21.77 -12.88
CA ILE A 102 -2.29 21.41 -12.09
C ILE A 102 -2.47 19.90 -12.03
N MET A 103 -2.35 19.21 -13.15
CA MET A 103 -2.45 17.75 -13.22
C MET A 103 -1.39 17.06 -12.38
N TYR A 104 -0.15 17.55 -12.41
CA TYR A 104 0.93 17.04 -11.57
C TYR A 104 0.58 17.16 -10.07
N GLN A 105 0.12 18.33 -9.63
CA GLN A 105 -0.27 18.56 -8.23
C GLN A 105 -1.44 17.68 -7.81
N MET A 106 -2.44 17.52 -8.67
CA MET A 106 -3.59 16.64 -8.42
C MET A 106 -3.18 15.16 -8.29
N LEU A 107 -2.24 14.70 -9.12
CA LEU A 107 -1.73 13.34 -9.06
C LEU A 107 -0.91 13.09 -7.78
N VAL A 108 -0.06 14.02 -7.39
CA VAL A 108 0.69 13.94 -6.12
C VAL A 108 -0.27 13.93 -4.93
N LEU A 109 -1.30 14.76 -4.96
CA LEU A 109 -2.33 14.79 -3.92
C LEU A 109 -3.09 13.45 -3.87
N ALA A 110 -3.48 12.91 -5.01
CA ALA A 110 -4.18 11.62 -5.09
C ALA A 110 -3.35 10.47 -4.49
N VAL A 111 -2.05 10.40 -4.81
CA VAL A 111 -1.14 9.41 -4.21
C VAL A 111 -0.99 9.63 -2.71
N SER A 112 -0.93 10.88 -2.24
CA SER A 112 -0.84 11.20 -0.82
C SER A 112 -2.09 10.75 -0.04
N VAL A 113 -3.28 10.97 -0.60
CA VAL A 113 -4.55 10.51 -0.03
C VAL A 113 -4.61 8.97 -0.02
N PHE A 114 -4.16 8.32 -1.09
CA PHE A 114 -4.04 6.87 -1.13
C PHE A 114 -3.14 6.31 -0.02
N CYS A 115 -1.96 6.91 0.18
CA CYS A 115 -1.06 6.53 1.26
C CYS A 115 -1.71 6.74 2.64
N LEU A 116 -2.45 7.83 2.82
CA LEU A 116 -3.15 8.12 4.08
C LEU A 116 -4.23 7.07 4.40
N THR A 117 -5.04 6.69 3.41
CA THR A 117 -6.08 5.66 3.59
C THR A 117 -5.48 4.28 3.89
N SER A 118 -4.37 3.94 3.25
CA SER A 118 -3.63 2.70 3.51
C SER A 118 -3.05 2.69 4.92
N LEU A 119 -2.52 3.84 5.39
CA LEU A 119 -1.99 3.99 6.74
C LEU A 119 -3.08 3.83 7.82
N ASP A 120 -4.26 4.42 7.61
CA ASP A 120 -5.41 4.25 8.53
C ASP A 120 -5.78 2.76 8.65
N THR A 121 -5.89 2.07 7.53
CA THR A 121 -6.24 0.64 7.50
C THR A 121 -5.14 -0.22 8.14
N ALA A 122 -3.86 0.07 7.88
CA ALA A 122 -2.72 -0.63 8.49
C ALA A 122 -2.71 -0.46 10.01
N THR A 123 -2.93 0.76 10.50
CA THR A 123 -2.99 1.07 11.93
C THR A 123 -4.14 0.32 12.61
N ARG A 124 -5.29 0.25 11.96
CA ARG A 124 -6.46 -0.49 12.45
C ARG A 124 -6.20 -1.99 12.52
N LEU A 125 -5.58 -2.55 11.48
CA LEU A 125 -5.21 -3.96 11.44
C LEU A 125 -4.18 -4.30 12.52
N ALA A 126 -3.12 -3.50 12.64
CA ALA A 126 -2.09 -3.67 13.66
C ALA A 126 -2.67 -3.62 15.08
N ARG A 127 -3.61 -2.70 15.33
CA ARG A 127 -4.34 -2.64 16.59
C ARG A 127 -5.11 -3.93 16.88
N TYR A 128 -5.83 -4.47 15.90
CA TYR A 128 -6.57 -5.72 16.07
C TYR A 128 -5.65 -6.89 16.37
N MET A 129 -4.55 -7.03 15.61
CA MET A 129 -3.55 -8.07 15.85
C MET A 129 -2.92 -7.95 17.26
N PHE A 130 -2.61 -6.73 17.69
CA PHE A 130 -2.09 -6.49 19.04
C PHE A 130 -3.10 -6.87 20.11
N GLN A 131 -4.38 -6.53 19.95
CA GLN A 131 -5.43 -6.89 20.91
C GLN A 131 -5.65 -8.41 20.96
N GLU A 132 -5.70 -9.08 19.79
CA GLU A 132 -5.89 -10.53 19.71
C GLU A 132 -4.73 -11.32 20.33
N PHE A 133 -3.51 -10.78 20.31
CA PHE A 133 -2.35 -11.42 20.93
C PHE A 133 -2.52 -11.59 22.47
N TRP A 134 -3.23 -10.67 23.11
CA TRP A 134 -3.46 -10.70 24.56
C TRP A 134 -4.77 -11.37 24.97
N LEU A 135 -5.66 -11.65 24.03
CA LEU A 135 -6.96 -12.29 24.27
C LEU A 135 -6.84 -13.82 24.10
N GLU A 136 -7.57 -14.55 24.91
CA GLU A 136 -7.75 -16.00 24.76
C GLU A 136 -8.81 -16.30 23.69
N LYS A 137 -8.75 -17.49 23.11
CA LYS A 137 -9.69 -17.91 22.07
C LYS A 137 -11.15 -17.77 22.58
N GLY A 138 -11.93 -16.95 21.89
CA GLY A 138 -13.35 -16.72 22.19
C GLY A 138 -13.63 -15.57 23.16
N GLN A 139 -12.61 -14.89 23.70
CA GLN A 139 -12.80 -13.71 24.55
C GLN A 139 -12.89 -12.44 23.71
N THR A 140 -13.77 -11.54 24.12
CA THR A 140 -13.87 -10.19 23.55
C THR A 140 -13.09 -9.20 24.43
N SER A 141 -12.65 -8.08 23.87
CA SER A 141 -11.95 -7.02 24.62
C SER A 141 -12.74 -6.47 25.82
N LYS A 142 -14.06 -6.71 25.87
CA LYS A 142 -14.94 -6.34 26.98
C LYS A 142 -14.83 -7.29 28.18
N ASP A 143 -14.44 -8.53 27.94
CA ASP A 143 -14.37 -9.60 28.97
C ASP A 143 -12.97 -9.67 29.62
N ALA A 144 -12.04 -8.85 29.15
CA ALA A 144 -10.68 -8.81 29.66
C ALA A 144 -10.62 -8.21 31.06
N THR A 145 -9.96 -8.92 32.00
CA THR A 145 -9.82 -8.53 33.41
C THR A 145 -8.37 -8.14 33.74
N GLY A 146 -8.19 -7.24 34.69
CA GLY A 146 -6.88 -6.85 35.20
C GLY A 146 -6.03 -6.07 34.16
N TYR A 147 -4.74 -6.39 34.04
CA TYR A 147 -3.81 -5.71 33.11
C TYR A 147 -4.17 -5.93 31.63
N LYS A 148 -4.81 -7.05 31.30
CA LYS A 148 -5.29 -7.35 29.95
C LYS A 148 -6.30 -6.31 29.48
N LYS A 149 -7.15 -5.76 30.38
CA LYS A 149 -8.12 -4.72 30.07
C LYS A 149 -7.46 -3.42 29.60
N VAL A 150 -6.29 -3.07 30.14
CA VAL A 150 -5.54 -1.88 29.73
C VAL A 150 -4.89 -2.12 28.38
N LEU A 151 -4.28 -3.29 28.15
CA LEU A 151 -3.62 -3.65 26.90
C LEU A 151 -4.60 -3.80 25.74
N THR A 152 -5.81 -4.32 26.00
CA THR A 152 -6.85 -4.46 24.98
C THR A 152 -7.68 -3.19 24.77
N ASN A 153 -7.43 -2.11 25.54
CA ASN A 153 -8.07 -0.83 25.30
C ASN A 153 -7.69 -0.30 23.92
N PRO A 154 -8.67 0.05 23.04
CA PRO A 154 -8.40 0.46 21.67
C PRO A 154 -7.50 1.69 21.56
N TYR A 155 -7.58 2.63 22.48
CA TYR A 155 -6.73 3.83 22.49
C TYR A 155 -5.28 3.49 22.85
N PHE A 156 -5.08 2.64 23.86
CA PHE A 156 -3.76 2.21 24.30
C PHE A 156 -3.08 1.35 23.24
N ALA A 157 -3.80 0.39 22.69
CA ALA A 157 -3.31 -0.48 21.60
C ALA A 157 -2.92 0.35 20.35
N THR A 158 -3.74 1.34 19.98
CA THR A 158 -3.42 2.25 18.87
C THR A 158 -2.17 3.09 19.19
N GLY A 159 -2.06 3.63 20.40
CA GLY A 159 -0.89 4.38 20.83
C GLY A 159 0.40 3.58 20.71
N ILE A 160 0.43 2.35 21.20
CA ILE A 160 1.60 1.46 21.09
C ILE A 160 1.92 1.16 19.63
N THR A 161 0.93 0.79 18.82
CA THR A 161 1.17 0.45 17.40
C THR A 161 1.69 1.64 16.60
N VAL A 162 1.20 2.85 16.87
CA VAL A 162 1.69 4.07 16.24
C VAL A 162 3.12 4.40 16.67
N VAL A 163 3.43 4.32 17.97
CA VAL A 163 4.78 4.57 18.48
C VAL A 163 5.77 3.56 17.89
N MET A 164 5.43 2.28 17.85
CA MET A 164 6.24 1.25 17.22
C MET A 164 6.45 1.54 15.72
N GLY A 165 5.40 1.96 15.01
CA GLY A 165 5.48 2.33 13.60
C GLY A 165 6.41 3.53 13.36
N ILE A 166 6.34 4.56 14.21
CA ILE A 166 7.22 5.73 14.14
C ILE A 166 8.68 5.33 14.40
N LEU A 167 8.94 4.54 15.43
CA LEU A 167 10.29 4.07 15.75
C LEU A 167 10.88 3.25 14.59
N LEU A 168 10.11 2.35 14.00
CA LEU A 168 10.52 1.59 12.83
C LEU A 168 10.76 2.50 11.60
N GLY A 169 9.92 3.51 11.40
CA GLY A 169 10.10 4.48 10.33
C GLY A 169 11.36 5.34 10.50
N MET A 170 11.66 5.75 11.72
CA MET A 170 12.88 6.54 12.04
C MET A 170 14.17 5.72 11.89
N THR A 171 14.15 4.42 12.16
CA THR A 171 15.33 3.53 11.98
C THR A 171 15.71 3.31 10.52
N GLY A 172 14.88 3.78 9.59
CA GLY A 172 15.12 3.75 8.16
C GLY A 172 14.26 2.69 7.45
N TYR A 173 13.14 3.15 6.93
CA TYR A 173 12.25 2.31 6.12
C TYR A 173 12.98 1.64 4.94
N THR A 174 14.03 2.26 4.43
CA THR A 174 14.86 1.72 3.34
C THR A 174 15.56 0.41 3.67
N LYS A 175 15.82 0.14 4.96
CA LYS A 175 16.38 -1.15 5.42
C LYS A 175 15.30 -2.21 5.61
N ILE A 176 14.10 -1.81 6.02
CA ILE A 176 12.98 -2.72 6.33
C ILE A 176 12.23 -3.09 5.05
N TRP A 177 12.16 -2.17 4.08
CA TRP A 177 11.44 -2.38 2.83
C TRP A 177 11.89 -3.62 2.02
N PRO A 178 13.20 -3.88 1.85
CA PRO A 178 13.65 -5.12 1.20
C PRO A 178 13.22 -6.40 1.92
N LEU A 179 13.19 -6.37 3.26
CA LEU A 179 12.73 -7.51 4.06
C LEU A 179 11.24 -7.78 3.85
N PHE A 180 10.43 -6.73 3.83
CA PHE A 180 9.01 -6.81 3.53
C PHE A 180 8.76 -7.33 2.10
N GLY A 181 9.51 -6.83 1.13
CA GLY A 181 9.49 -7.32 -0.25
C GLY A 181 9.87 -8.80 -0.35
N ALA A 182 10.92 -9.23 0.35
CA ALA A 182 11.34 -10.62 0.39
C ALA A 182 10.27 -11.55 1.00
N ALA A 183 9.58 -11.12 2.04
CA ALA A 183 8.47 -11.88 2.64
C ALA A 183 7.30 -12.07 1.65
N ASN A 184 6.93 -11.02 0.90
CA ASN A 184 5.91 -11.12 -0.15
C ASN A 184 6.36 -12.00 -1.32
N GLN A 185 7.63 -11.93 -1.71
CA GLN A 185 8.20 -12.79 -2.75
C GLN A 185 8.20 -14.26 -2.34
N LEU A 186 8.50 -14.54 -1.06
CA LEU A 186 8.43 -15.90 -0.52
C LEU A 186 7.01 -16.45 -0.54
N LEU A 187 6.01 -15.59 -0.30
CA LEU A 187 4.60 -15.99 -0.38
C LEU A 187 4.16 -16.26 -1.83
N ALA A 188 4.78 -15.59 -2.80
CA ALA A 188 4.46 -15.72 -4.23
C ALA A 188 5.18 -16.90 -4.90
N ALA A 189 6.27 -17.40 -4.31
CA ALA A 189 7.07 -18.52 -4.83
C ALA A 189 6.47 -19.88 -4.45
#